data_93508e0289b7cd0f3f8aadccb758c2f2
#
_entry.id   93508e0289b7cd0f3f8aadccb758c2f2
#
_cell.length_a   1.000
_cell.length_b   1.000
_cell.length_c   1.000
_cell.angle_alpha   90.00
_cell.angle_beta   90.00
_cell.angle_gamma   90.00
#
_symmetry.space_group_name_H-M   'P 1'
#
loop_
_entity.id
_entity.type
_entity.pdbx_description
1 polymer ?
#
loop_
_entity_poly.entity_id
_entity_poly.type
_entity_poly.pdbx_seq_one_letter_code
_entity_poly.pdbx_strand_id
1 'polypeptide(L)'
;MTAWTYANIWESVAAAIPDEAAIVQGDRVVSFAAMEAQADALAAHYLKAGLGQQSKIAVYATNCPEFIVAYYGGFKAGLAPFNVNYRYGPEEVRYLLDNGDAEAVVFDAEFASILDPIRGRMPGVKTWIAIAGAGHIVPDWAEDFDAVAARVPAKRPVVAPWGRHNEDLLLIFTGGTTGMPKAVMWQQGDLMAKGGYGANPLLGTPPLGSPEEAGERARATPIKPRSVIAPPLMHATGLIAAFTAIGAGGTVILLPHGKFEPDLFWDAAAKWRATRATIVGQPFAQPLLEALEANPGKWDLSSLFMMGSSGAMWNRENKLGLIRHIPQIQLMDSYSSSEAFGMGISNTNAQGESATAAFALGPDCAIFTEDGRRVEAGSGESGRLAVGGFIPLGYYKDPAKTASTFPTYEGKRWSMPGDWATVEADGTVRILGRGSQCINTGGEKVFPEEVEEALKRHPHVRDAAVTGVPDARFGERIVALVEPHPGVAPDEAELRDHVKGQLATYKSPRHVMVVESVARAPNGKLDYKAIKDRALAAFGAAFGETEGAA
;
A
#
# COMPACT_ATOMS: atom_id res chain seq x y z
N MET A 1 32.30 -2.03 1.09
CA MET A 1 31.21 -2.09 0.10
C MET A 1 30.26 -0.94 0.41
N THR A 2 29.79 -0.24 -0.59
CA THR A 2 28.80 0.83 -0.45
C THR A 2 27.49 0.25 0.10
N ALA A 3 26.89 0.94 1.06
CA ALA A 3 25.66 0.48 1.70
C ALA A 3 24.47 0.49 0.74
N TRP A 4 23.61 -0.50 0.85
CA TRP A 4 22.36 -0.59 0.12
C TRP A 4 21.33 0.36 0.74
N THR A 5 21.36 1.62 0.31
CA THR A 5 20.40 2.66 0.71
C THR A 5 19.76 3.29 -0.51
N TYR A 6 18.56 3.82 -0.37
CA TYR A 6 17.90 4.57 -1.45
C TYR A 6 18.75 5.74 -1.90
N ALA A 7 19.43 6.42 -0.97
CA ALA A 7 20.28 7.54 -1.32
C ALA A 7 21.43 7.12 -2.24
N ASN A 8 22.14 6.05 -1.97
CA ASN A 8 23.26 5.59 -2.79
C ASN A 8 22.81 5.16 -4.20
N ILE A 9 21.68 4.46 -4.30
CA ILE A 9 21.11 4.07 -5.60
C ILE A 9 20.67 5.29 -6.40
N TRP A 10 19.92 6.21 -5.77
CA TRP A 10 19.36 7.37 -6.48
C TRP A 10 20.43 8.38 -6.88
N GLU A 11 21.48 8.56 -6.07
CA GLU A 11 22.68 9.36 -6.46
C GLU A 11 23.38 8.76 -7.69
N SER A 12 23.57 7.44 -7.71
CA SER A 12 24.16 6.76 -8.87
C SER A 12 23.33 6.97 -10.13
N VAL A 13 22.00 6.85 -10.02
CA VAL A 13 21.08 7.09 -11.14
C VAL A 13 21.12 8.57 -11.58
N ALA A 14 21.03 9.51 -10.63
CA ALA A 14 21.05 10.95 -10.93
C ALA A 14 22.36 11.39 -11.61
N ALA A 15 23.48 10.83 -11.19
CA ALA A 15 24.78 11.08 -11.85
C ALA A 15 24.85 10.51 -13.28
N ALA A 16 24.14 9.41 -13.55
CA ALA A 16 24.17 8.73 -14.83
C ALA A 16 23.25 9.35 -15.90
N ILE A 17 22.08 9.85 -15.48
CA ILE A 17 21.00 10.37 -16.34
C ILE A 17 20.41 11.68 -15.78
N PRO A 18 21.23 12.73 -15.54
CA PRO A 18 20.84 13.95 -14.82
C PRO A 18 19.68 14.72 -15.47
N ASP A 19 19.61 14.72 -16.79
CA ASP A 19 18.65 15.51 -17.56
C ASP A 19 17.30 14.80 -17.79
N GLU A 20 17.23 13.50 -17.48
CA GLU A 20 15.98 12.72 -17.60
C GLU A 20 14.98 13.11 -16.52
N ALA A 21 13.70 12.99 -16.83
CA ALA A 21 12.62 13.25 -15.87
C ALA A 21 12.58 12.16 -14.79
N ALA A 22 12.77 12.54 -13.53
CA ALA A 22 12.59 11.66 -12.38
C ALA A 22 11.13 11.63 -11.90
N ILE A 23 10.48 12.82 -11.85
CA ILE A 23 9.10 12.95 -11.37
C ILE A 23 8.37 13.93 -12.28
N VAL A 24 7.12 13.60 -12.63
CA VAL A 24 6.23 14.50 -13.36
C VAL A 24 4.87 14.55 -12.66
N GLN A 25 4.24 15.74 -12.67
CA GLN A 25 2.88 15.95 -12.17
C GLN A 25 2.21 17.04 -13.01
N GLY A 26 1.18 16.68 -13.77
CA GLY A 26 0.58 17.58 -14.75
C GLY A 26 1.59 17.97 -15.83
N ASP A 27 1.97 19.26 -15.91
CA ASP A 27 2.99 19.80 -16.79
C ASP A 27 4.35 20.02 -16.08
N ARG A 28 4.37 19.88 -14.77
CA ARG A 28 5.59 20.04 -13.97
C ARG A 28 6.51 18.83 -14.16
N VAL A 29 7.77 19.11 -14.46
CA VAL A 29 8.82 18.11 -14.62
C VAL A 29 9.95 18.40 -13.63
N VAL A 30 10.35 17.40 -12.87
CA VAL A 30 11.53 17.41 -11.99
C VAL A 30 12.54 16.43 -12.58
N SER A 31 13.68 16.92 -13.06
CA SER A 31 14.76 16.07 -13.56
C SER A 31 15.50 15.36 -12.42
N PHE A 32 16.26 14.31 -12.73
CA PHE A 32 17.12 13.65 -11.75
C PHE A 32 18.11 14.63 -11.11
N ALA A 33 18.71 15.53 -11.89
CA ALA A 33 19.61 16.57 -11.36
C ALA A 33 18.89 17.55 -10.43
N ALA A 34 17.66 17.95 -10.76
CA ALA A 34 16.86 18.84 -9.91
C ALA A 34 16.46 18.15 -8.60
N MET A 35 15.98 16.91 -8.68
CA MET A 35 15.63 16.08 -7.51
C MET A 35 16.85 15.91 -6.58
N GLU A 36 18.02 15.60 -7.14
CA GLU A 36 19.29 15.45 -6.43
C GLU A 36 19.67 16.74 -5.69
N ALA A 37 19.60 17.87 -6.39
CA ALA A 37 19.96 19.17 -5.83
C ALA A 37 19.04 19.59 -4.68
N GLN A 38 17.73 19.38 -4.83
CA GLN A 38 16.74 19.68 -3.79
C GLN A 38 16.92 18.75 -2.56
N ALA A 39 17.19 17.47 -2.79
CA ALA A 39 17.44 16.52 -1.71
C ALA A 39 18.72 16.84 -0.94
N ASP A 40 19.80 17.29 -1.61
CA ASP A 40 21.01 17.78 -0.95
C ASP A 40 20.72 19.01 -0.09
N ALA A 41 19.91 19.95 -0.57
CA ALA A 41 19.53 21.14 0.19
C ALA A 41 18.75 20.77 1.46
N LEU A 42 17.78 19.85 1.35
CA LEU A 42 17.03 19.34 2.50
C LEU A 42 17.92 18.58 3.49
N ALA A 43 18.80 17.69 3.00
CA ALA A 43 19.74 16.97 3.85
C ALA A 43 20.62 17.93 4.66
N ALA A 44 21.20 18.95 4.00
CA ALA A 44 21.99 19.99 4.66
C ALA A 44 21.15 20.79 5.68
N HIS A 45 19.90 21.09 5.36
CA HIS A 45 18.98 21.77 6.26
C HIS A 45 18.71 20.94 7.52
N TYR A 46 18.37 19.65 7.37
CA TYR A 46 18.13 18.74 8.52
C TYR A 46 19.36 18.66 9.44
N LEU A 47 20.55 18.50 8.86
CA LEU A 47 21.80 18.47 9.64
C LEU A 47 22.05 19.79 10.36
N LYS A 48 21.80 20.94 9.71
CA LYS A 48 21.91 22.27 10.30
C LYS A 48 20.90 22.49 11.44
N ALA A 49 19.69 21.93 11.32
CA ALA A 49 18.69 21.95 12.38
C ALA A 49 19.04 21.03 13.57
N GLY A 50 20.16 20.32 13.51
CA GLY A 50 20.65 19.47 14.58
C GLY A 50 19.99 18.10 14.66
N LEU A 51 19.48 17.57 13.53
CA LEU A 51 19.02 16.19 13.45
C LEU A 51 20.24 15.25 13.47
N GLY A 52 20.19 14.23 14.31
CA GLY A 52 21.22 13.21 14.47
C GLY A 52 20.95 11.95 13.64
N GLN A 53 21.85 10.98 13.72
CA GLN A 53 21.67 9.68 13.07
C GLN A 53 20.32 9.05 13.46
N GLN A 54 19.56 8.54 12.47
CA GLN A 54 18.24 7.92 12.67
C GLN A 54 17.17 8.86 13.26
N SER A 55 17.40 10.19 13.35
CA SER A 55 16.33 11.15 13.64
C SER A 55 15.18 11.00 12.66
N LYS A 56 13.94 11.15 13.14
CA LYS A 56 12.75 10.86 12.35
C LYS A 56 12.21 12.11 11.67
N ILE A 57 11.85 11.94 10.39
CA ILE A 57 11.21 12.97 9.57
C ILE A 57 9.80 12.52 9.25
N ALA A 58 8.80 13.26 9.72
CA ALA A 58 7.41 13.05 9.33
C ALA A 58 7.14 13.75 7.98
N VAL A 59 6.54 13.03 7.02
CA VAL A 59 6.07 13.61 5.77
C VAL A 59 4.55 13.52 5.74
N TYR A 60 3.91 14.71 5.85
CA TYR A 60 2.46 14.89 5.95
C TYR A 60 1.96 15.67 4.75
N ALA A 61 1.89 15.00 3.62
CA ALA A 61 1.55 15.62 2.35
C ALA A 61 0.74 14.67 1.46
N THR A 62 0.06 15.24 0.48
CA THR A 62 -0.57 14.54 -0.63
C THR A 62 0.49 14.07 -1.64
N ASN A 63 0.07 13.43 -2.73
CA ASN A 63 1.01 13.02 -3.77
C ASN A 63 1.58 14.25 -4.48
N CYS A 64 2.84 14.56 -4.24
CA CYS A 64 3.57 15.64 -4.87
C CYS A 64 5.07 15.29 -5.02
N PRO A 65 5.82 15.93 -5.89
CA PRO A 65 7.27 15.72 -6.02
C PRO A 65 8.02 15.94 -4.70
N GLU A 66 7.61 16.93 -3.93
CA GLU A 66 8.20 17.35 -2.66
C GLU A 66 8.15 16.21 -1.62
N PHE A 67 7.09 15.38 -1.65
CA PHE A 67 6.99 14.19 -0.80
C PHE A 67 8.20 13.27 -0.99
N ILE A 68 8.51 12.95 -2.24
CA ILE A 68 9.64 12.07 -2.60
C ILE A 68 10.97 12.72 -2.27
N VAL A 69 11.11 14.02 -2.57
CA VAL A 69 12.33 14.79 -2.28
C VAL A 69 12.59 14.89 -0.78
N ALA A 70 11.55 15.03 0.05
CA ALA A 70 11.67 15.04 1.51
C ALA A 70 12.24 13.71 2.04
N TYR A 71 11.75 12.57 1.54
CA TYR A 71 12.30 11.24 1.85
C TYR A 71 13.76 11.13 1.41
N TYR A 72 14.04 11.58 0.18
CA TYR A 72 15.39 11.50 -0.37
C TYR A 72 16.40 12.31 0.45
N GLY A 73 16.05 13.56 0.81
CA GLY A 73 16.88 14.39 1.70
C GLY A 73 17.14 13.71 3.06
N GLY A 74 16.12 13.06 3.61
CA GLY A 74 16.24 12.25 4.82
C GLY A 74 17.21 11.09 4.66
N PHE A 75 17.09 10.30 3.60
CA PHE A 75 17.99 9.18 3.31
C PHE A 75 19.43 9.64 3.08
N LYS A 76 19.64 10.79 2.39
CA LYS A 76 20.98 11.37 2.19
C LYS A 76 21.66 11.72 3.51
N ALA A 77 20.92 12.19 4.48
CA ALA A 77 21.40 12.53 5.80
C ALA A 77 21.44 11.36 6.81
N GLY A 78 21.12 10.12 6.39
CA GLY A 78 21.09 8.96 7.29
C GLY A 78 20.01 9.06 8.37
N LEU A 79 18.86 9.66 8.02
CA LEU A 79 17.69 9.84 8.87
C LEU A 79 16.61 8.80 8.51
N ALA A 80 15.58 8.70 9.34
CA ALA A 80 14.50 7.73 9.19
C ALA A 80 13.16 8.43 8.87
N PRO A 81 12.83 8.65 7.58
CA PRO A 81 11.56 9.22 7.19
C PRO A 81 10.38 8.28 7.47
N PHE A 82 9.20 8.89 7.72
CA PHE A 82 7.94 8.16 7.82
C PHE A 82 6.75 8.96 7.27
N ASN A 83 5.72 8.21 6.87
CA ASN A 83 4.48 8.73 6.31
C ASN A 83 3.48 9.13 7.41
N VAL A 84 2.78 10.24 7.21
CA VAL A 84 1.60 10.63 7.98
C VAL A 84 0.38 10.60 7.07
N ASN A 85 -0.69 9.97 7.51
CA ASN A 85 -1.92 9.92 6.74
C ASN A 85 -2.62 11.29 6.78
N TYR A 86 -2.75 11.93 5.62
CA TYR A 86 -3.34 13.27 5.48
C TYR A 86 -4.84 13.36 5.80
N ARG A 87 -5.49 12.23 6.08
CA ARG A 87 -6.91 12.19 6.49
C ARG A 87 -7.12 12.21 8.00
N TYR A 88 -6.03 12.13 8.75
CA TYR A 88 -6.12 12.12 10.21
C TYR A 88 -6.42 13.51 10.76
N GLY A 89 -7.22 13.52 11.83
CA GLY A 89 -7.49 14.73 12.60
C GLY A 89 -6.30 15.13 13.49
N PRO A 90 -6.37 16.32 14.15
CA PRO A 90 -5.23 16.87 14.90
C PRO A 90 -4.66 15.92 15.96
N GLU A 91 -5.49 15.22 16.73
CA GLU A 91 -4.99 14.32 17.79
C GLU A 91 -4.37 13.04 17.25
N GLU A 92 -4.85 12.52 16.11
CA GLU A 92 -4.23 11.37 15.44
C GLU A 92 -2.87 11.76 14.85
N VAL A 93 -2.79 12.93 14.22
CA VAL A 93 -1.52 13.47 13.69
C VAL A 93 -0.55 13.71 14.86
N ARG A 94 -1.00 14.33 15.96
CA ARG A 94 -0.18 14.51 17.16
C ARG A 94 0.36 13.16 17.67
N TYR A 95 -0.51 12.16 17.77
CA TYR A 95 -0.09 10.82 18.20
C TYR A 95 1.01 10.25 17.29
N LEU A 96 0.86 10.37 15.97
CA LEU A 96 1.87 9.87 15.02
C LEU A 96 3.21 10.58 15.17
N LEU A 97 3.19 11.90 15.29
CA LEU A 97 4.40 12.69 15.46
C LEU A 97 5.13 12.36 16.77
N ASP A 98 4.36 12.21 17.86
CA ASP A 98 4.88 11.86 19.18
C ASP A 98 5.38 10.40 19.25
N ASN A 99 4.56 9.45 18.79
CA ASN A 99 4.94 8.03 18.78
C ASN A 99 6.15 7.77 17.86
N GLY A 100 6.22 8.48 16.72
CA GLY A 100 7.31 8.41 15.76
C GLY A 100 8.57 9.19 16.18
N ASP A 101 8.57 9.91 17.30
CA ASP A 101 9.66 10.83 17.69
C ASP A 101 10.06 11.78 16.55
N ALA A 102 9.09 12.44 15.92
CA ALA A 102 9.36 13.37 14.84
C ALA A 102 10.26 14.52 15.28
N GLU A 103 11.39 14.70 14.64
CA GLU A 103 12.31 15.82 14.84
C GLU A 103 12.24 16.85 13.70
N ALA A 104 11.70 16.46 12.56
CA ALA A 104 11.33 17.35 11.45
C ALA A 104 9.97 16.96 10.90
N VAL A 105 9.22 17.96 10.43
CA VAL A 105 7.93 17.73 9.74
C VAL A 105 7.94 18.49 8.42
N VAL A 106 7.74 17.75 7.33
CA VAL A 106 7.49 18.32 5.99
C VAL A 106 6.01 18.11 5.68
N PHE A 107 5.29 19.16 5.36
CA PHE A 107 3.84 19.09 5.22
C PHE A 107 3.27 20.00 4.12
N ASP A 108 2.14 19.60 3.51
CA ASP A 108 1.38 20.50 2.64
C ASP A 108 0.77 21.63 3.46
N ALA A 109 0.93 22.88 3.01
CA ALA A 109 0.43 24.07 3.70
C ALA A 109 -1.10 24.06 3.90
N GLU A 110 -1.84 23.29 3.10
CA GLU A 110 -3.28 23.04 3.31
C GLU A 110 -3.60 22.41 4.68
N PHE A 111 -2.64 21.67 5.28
CA PHE A 111 -2.79 21.02 6.58
C PHE A 111 -2.29 21.89 7.75
N ALA A 112 -1.92 23.15 7.50
CA ALA A 112 -1.43 24.05 8.55
C ALA A 112 -2.45 24.22 9.68
N SER A 113 -3.75 24.29 9.36
CA SER A 113 -4.84 24.39 10.36
C SER A 113 -4.96 23.16 11.28
N ILE A 114 -4.49 21.98 10.82
CA ILE A 114 -4.44 20.75 11.62
C ILE A 114 -3.22 20.75 12.53
N LEU A 115 -2.09 21.28 12.05
CA LEU A 115 -0.81 21.28 12.77
C LEU A 115 -0.70 22.41 13.79
N ASP A 116 -1.24 23.60 13.50
CA ASP A 116 -1.12 24.78 14.36
C ASP A 116 -1.57 24.54 15.82
N PRO A 117 -2.71 23.90 16.10
CA PRO A 117 -3.14 23.64 17.48
C PRO A 117 -2.29 22.59 18.21
N ILE A 118 -1.53 21.76 17.49
CA ILE A 118 -0.75 20.67 18.09
C ILE A 118 0.75 20.97 18.16
N ARG A 119 1.30 21.84 17.30
CA ARG A 119 2.75 22.09 17.22
C ARG A 119 3.38 22.53 18.54
N GLY A 120 2.69 23.34 19.35
CA GLY A 120 3.16 23.76 20.65
C GLY A 120 3.31 22.62 21.68
N ARG A 121 2.69 21.46 21.39
CA ARG A 121 2.79 20.23 22.20
C ARG A 121 3.84 19.24 21.65
N MET A 122 4.61 19.66 20.62
CA MET A 122 5.61 18.84 19.94
C MET A 122 7.02 19.46 20.08
N PRO A 123 7.56 19.61 21.30
CA PRO A 123 8.83 20.29 21.53
C PRO A 123 10.04 19.57 20.93
N GLY A 124 9.89 18.30 20.55
CA GLY A 124 10.93 17.51 19.86
C GLY A 124 11.15 17.89 18.40
N VAL A 125 10.14 18.54 17.76
CA VAL A 125 10.23 18.94 16.36
C VAL A 125 11.09 20.21 16.24
N LYS A 126 12.24 20.07 15.64
CA LYS A 126 13.27 21.13 15.47
C LYS A 126 13.03 22.00 14.25
N THR A 127 12.36 21.48 13.23
CA THR A 127 12.06 22.21 12.00
C THR A 127 10.73 21.78 11.39
N TRP A 128 9.97 22.78 10.90
CA TRP A 128 8.73 22.62 10.18
C TRP A 128 8.91 23.20 8.78
N ILE A 129 8.67 22.42 7.73
CA ILE A 129 8.85 22.83 6.35
C ILE A 129 7.52 22.64 5.63
N ALA A 130 6.95 23.74 5.10
CA ALA A 130 5.66 23.74 4.43
C ALA A 130 5.82 23.75 2.91
N ILE A 131 5.09 22.90 2.24
CA ILE A 131 4.94 22.85 0.78
C ILE A 131 3.77 23.77 0.42
N ALA A 132 4.03 24.87 -0.29
CA ALA A 132 2.99 25.85 -0.64
C ALA A 132 1.89 25.25 -1.54
N GLY A 133 2.25 24.31 -2.43
CA GLY A 133 1.29 23.59 -3.27
C GLY A 133 0.42 24.54 -4.11
N ALA A 134 -0.84 24.16 -4.34
CA ALA A 134 -1.81 24.84 -5.20
C ALA A 134 -2.29 26.22 -4.69
N GLY A 135 -1.35 27.08 -4.27
CA GLY A 135 -1.63 28.46 -3.84
C GLY A 135 -1.96 28.62 -2.36
N HIS A 136 -1.66 27.59 -1.54
CA HIS A 136 -1.74 27.71 -0.10
C HIS A 136 -0.60 28.57 0.46
N ILE A 137 -0.90 29.36 1.49
CA ILE A 137 0.07 30.25 2.12
C ILE A 137 0.90 29.45 3.13
N VAL A 138 2.21 29.52 3.00
CA VAL A 138 3.14 28.99 4.01
C VAL A 138 2.92 29.76 5.32
N PRO A 139 2.63 29.05 6.44
CA PRO A 139 2.46 29.71 7.72
C PRO A 139 3.77 30.32 8.22
N ASP A 140 3.70 31.41 8.96
CA ASP A 140 4.86 32.17 9.46
C ASP A 140 5.76 31.38 10.44
N TRP A 141 5.24 30.30 11.02
CA TRP A 141 5.97 29.40 11.91
C TRP A 141 6.69 28.24 11.20
N ALA A 142 6.59 28.14 9.86
CA ALA A 142 7.26 27.11 9.06
C ALA A 142 8.16 27.75 7.99
N GLU A 143 9.19 27.03 7.59
CA GLU A 143 10.01 27.41 6.44
C GLU A 143 9.34 26.95 5.15
N ASP A 144 9.45 27.77 4.10
CA ASP A 144 8.98 27.42 2.76
C ASP A 144 9.85 26.33 2.14
N PHE A 145 9.24 25.26 1.63
CA PHE A 145 9.95 24.14 1.02
C PHE A 145 10.82 24.57 -0.15
N ASP A 146 10.28 25.40 -1.04
CA ASP A 146 11.02 25.85 -2.24
C ASP A 146 12.20 26.72 -1.84
N ALA A 147 12.03 27.57 -0.82
CA ALA A 147 13.13 28.38 -0.29
C ALA A 147 14.22 27.51 0.37
N VAL A 148 13.86 26.41 1.02
CA VAL A 148 14.83 25.45 1.57
C VAL A 148 15.51 24.66 0.45
N ALA A 149 14.74 24.15 -0.50
CA ALA A 149 15.20 23.33 -1.62
C ALA A 149 16.10 24.09 -2.62
N ALA A 150 15.94 25.42 -2.70
CA ALA A 150 16.80 26.27 -3.54
C ALA A 150 18.17 26.56 -2.92
N ARG A 151 18.42 26.24 -1.66
CA ARG A 151 19.71 26.46 -0.99
C ARG A 151 20.79 25.57 -1.59
N VAL A 152 21.96 26.14 -1.81
CA VAL A 152 23.11 25.38 -2.34
C VAL A 152 24.02 24.99 -1.18
N PRO A 153 24.12 23.69 -0.84
CA PRO A 153 25.06 23.24 0.18
C PRO A 153 26.51 23.50 -0.23
N ALA A 154 27.36 23.76 0.76
CA ALA A 154 28.79 24.00 0.53
C ALA A 154 29.53 22.79 -0.07
N LYS A 155 29.00 21.58 0.16
CA LYS A 155 29.53 20.32 -0.36
C LYS A 155 28.39 19.46 -0.90
N ARG A 156 28.60 18.86 -2.06
CA ARG A 156 27.70 17.87 -2.70
C ARG A 156 28.47 16.64 -3.14
N PRO A 157 27.89 15.42 -3.13
CA PRO A 157 26.62 15.13 -2.46
C PRO A 157 26.73 15.34 -0.95
N VAL A 158 25.58 15.61 -0.31
CA VAL A 158 25.53 15.74 1.16
C VAL A 158 25.55 14.36 1.79
N VAL A 159 26.53 14.13 2.64
CA VAL A 159 26.67 12.92 3.46
C VAL A 159 26.89 13.35 4.89
N ALA A 160 26.12 12.80 5.80
CA ALA A 160 26.25 13.07 7.23
C ALA A 160 27.56 12.51 7.81
N PRO A 161 28.07 13.07 8.94
CA PRO A 161 29.32 12.60 9.55
C PRO A 161 29.35 11.11 9.92
N TRP A 162 28.20 10.52 10.18
CA TRP A 162 28.03 9.08 10.51
C TRP A 162 27.92 8.19 9.26
N GLY A 163 27.84 8.74 8.07
CA GLY A 163 27.72 7.97 6.84
C GLY A 163 26.31 7.44 6.58
N ARG A 164 26.22 6.42 5.74
CA ARG A 164 25.00 5.68 5.39
C ARG A 164 25.23 4.19 5.58
N HIS A 165 24.22 3.48 6.11
CA HIS A 165 24.34 2.07 6.49
C HIS A 165 23.15 1.26 5.98
N ASN A 166 23.33 -0.04 5.76
CA ASN A 166 22.24 -0.96 5.40
C ASN A 166 21.11 -0.94 6.42
N GLU A 167 21.47 -0.69 7.67
CA GLU A 167 20.61 -0.62 8.84
C GLU A 167 19.85 0.70 8.98
N ASP A 168 20.09 1.68 8.09
CA ASP A 168 19.33 2.93 8.08
C ASP A 168 17.84 2.65 7.88
N LEU A 169 17.01 3.26 8.74
CA LEU A 169 15.60 2.91 8.83
C LEU A 169 14.72 3.70 7.84
N LEU A 170 13.67 3.03 7.44
CA LEU A 170 12.44 3.58 6.89
C LEU A 170 11.30 3.10 7.79
N LEU A 171 10.48 4.01 8.31
CA LEU A 171 9.30 3.65 9.08
C LEU A 171 8.06 3.77 8.21
N ILE A 172 7.19 2.77 8.28
CA ILE A 172 5.90 2.78 7.57
C ILE A 172 4.79 2.69 8.61
N PHE A 173 4.11 3.82 8.86
CA PHE A 173 2.93 3.81 9.70
C PHE A 173 1.76 3.15 8.98
N THR A 174 1.14 2.20 9.64
CA THR A 174 -0.02 1.48 9.11
C THR A 174 -1.22 1.70 10.02
N GLY A 175 -2.39 1.98 9.42
CA GLY A 175 -3.65 1.92 10.13
C GLY A 175 -3.95 0.46 10.47
N GLY A 176 -3.92 0.11 11.76
CA GLY A 176 -4.39 -1.19 12.22
C GLY A 176 -5.91 -1.29 12.13
N THR A 177 -6.45 -2.48 11.94
CA THR A 177 -7.90 -2.74 12.04
C THR A 177 -8.44 -2.52 13.46
N THR A 178 -7.55 -2.43 14.44
CA THR A 178 -7.87 -2.23 15.86
C THR A 178 -6.83 -1.33 16.51
N GLY A 179 -7.18 -0.09 16.80
CA GLY A 179 -6.34 0.84 17.58
C GLY A 179 -5.57 1.87 16.76
N MET A 180 -4.67 2.59 17.44
CA MET A 180 -3.86 3.64 16.84
C MET A 180 -2.82 3.08 15.86
N PRO A 181 -2.47 3.84 14.80
CA PRO A 181 -1.47 3.42 13.82
C PRO A 181 -0.12 3.07 14.45
N LYS A 182 0.57 2.09 13.90
CA LYS A 182 1.87 1.60 14.37
C LYS A 182 2.92 1.71 13.28
N ALA A 183 4.14 2.10 13.63
CA ALA A 183 5.26 2.22 12.70
C ALA A 183 5.97 0.87 12.54
N VAL A 184 5.94 0.31 11.34
CA VAL A 184 6.74 -0.85 10.95
C VAL A 184 8.15 -0.37 10.61
N MET A 185 9.18 -0.96 11.25
CA MET A 185 10.58 -0.59 11.05
C MET A 185 11.24 -1.47 10.00
N TRP A 186 11.55 -0.90 8.84
CA TRP A 186 12.36 -1.54 7.82
C TRP A 186 13.79 -0.99 7.80
N GLN A 187 14.77 -1.86 7.76
CA GLN A 187 16.12 -1.50 7.34
C GLN A 187 16.14 -1.35 5.82
N GLN A 188 16.77 -0.29 5.31
CA GLN A 188 16.78 -0.04 3.86
C GLN A 188 17.46 -1.18 3.09
N GLY A 189 18.56 -1.72 3.61
CA GLY A 189 19.25 -2.86 3.02
C GLY A 189 18.37 -4.11 2.91
N ASP A 190 17.61 -4.43 3.96
CA ASP A 190 16.69 -5.57 3.97
C ASP A 190 15.52 -5.37 3.00
N LEU A 191 14.99 -4.15 2.92
CA LEU A 191 13.92 -3.84 2.00
C LEU A 191 14.37 -3.95 0.53
N MET A 192 15.60 -3.53 0.23
CA MET A 192 16.19 -3.68 -1.10
C MET A 192 16.49 -5.14 -1.44
N ALA A 193 16.99 -5.92 -0.48
CA ALA A 193 17.20 -7.35 -0.62
C ALA A 193 15.86 -8.08 -0.88
N LYS A 194 14.81 -7.71 -0.15
CA LYS A 194 13.46 -8.23 -0.36
C LYS A 194 12.89 -7.88 -1.74
N GLY A 195 13.23 -6.70 -2.27
CA GLY A 195 12.94 -6.28 -3.64
C GLY A 195 13.89 -6.88 -4.69
N GLY A 196 14.76 -7.84 -4.32
CA GLY A 196 15.68 -8.51 -5.22
C GLY A 196 16.76 -7.60 -5.80
N TYR A 197 17.16 -6.54 -5.08
CA TYR A 197 18.20 -5.61 -5.53
C TYR A 197 17.97 -5.08 -6.96
N GLY A 198 16.73 -4.71 -7.27
CA GLY A 198 16.36 -4.20 -8.59
C GLY A 198 16.27 -5.26 -9.70
N ALA A 199 16.22 -6.53 -9.35
CA ALA A 199 15.90 -7.61 -10.29
C ALA A 199 14.48 -7.46 -10.84
N ASN A 200 14.29 -7.83 -12.09
CA ASN A 200 12.96 -7.95 -12.69
C ASN A 200 12.88 -9.25 -13.50
N PRO A 201 12.39 -10.34 -12.90
CA PRO A 201 12.30 -11.63 -13.57
C PRO A 201 11.44 -11.61 -14.83
N LEU A 202 10.38 -10.78 -14.87
CA LEU A 202 9.49 -10.66 -16.04
C LEU A 202 10.21 -10.07 -17.26
N LEU A 203 11.25 -9.25 -17.04
CA LEU A 203 12.07 -8.65 -18.08
C LEU A 203 13.44 -9.32 -18.22
N GLY A 204 13.70 -10.40 -17.49
CA GLY A 204 15.00 -11.05 -17.45
C GLY A 204 16.12 -10.18 -16.86
N THR A 205 15.79 -9.14 -16.08
CA THR A 205 16.76 -8.24 -15.49
C THR A 205 17.37 -8.87 -14.24
N PRO A 206 18.70 -9.09 -14.17
CA PRO A 206 19.37 -9.67 -13.01
C PRO A 206 19.40 -8.67 -11.84
N PRO A 207 19.67 -9.11 -10.59
CA PRO A 207 19.93 -8.20 -9.48
C PRO A 207 21.13 -7.30 -9.76
N LEU A 208 21.19 -6.14 -9.09
CA LEU A 208 22.39 -5.31 -9.05
C LEU A 208 23.44 -5.99 -8.15
N GLY A 209 24.71 -5.90 -8.53
CA GLY A 209 25.83 -6.36 -7.72
C GLY A 209 26.26 -5.30 -6.68
N SER A 210 25.99 -4.02 -6.97
CA SER A 210 26.26 -2.89 -6.05
C SER A 210 25.29 -1.73 -6.33
N PRO A 211 25.13 -0.79 -5.39
CA PRO A 211 24.32 0.44 -5.61
C PRO A 211 24.80 1.29 -6.79
N GLU A 212 26.10 1.31 -7.07
CA GLU A 212 26.69 2.10 -8.16
C GLU A 212 26.25 1.58 -9.54
N GLU A 213 26.02 0.29 -9.69
CA GLU A 213 25.56 -0.31 -10.95
C GLU A 213 24.15 0.18 -11.37
N ALA A 214 23.39 0.76 -10.45
CA ALA A 214 22.08 1.31 -10.77
C ALA A 214 22.13 2.41 -11.83
N GLY A 215 23.11 3.29 -11.74
CA GLY A 215 23.33 4.36 -12.71
C GLY A 215 23.74 3.84 -14.09
N GLU A 216 24.66 2.86 -14.14
CA GLU A 216 25.09 2.22 -15.38
C GLU A 216 23.91 1.51 -16.06
N ARG A 217 23.12 0.77 -15.29
CA ARG A 217 21.91 0.11 -15.76
C ARG A 217 20.88 1.11 -16.28
N ALA A 218 20.64 2.19 -15.53
CA ALA A 218 19.71 3.25 -15.94
C ALA A 218 20.13 3.88 -17.27
N ARG A 219 21.44 4.11 -17.48
CA ARG A 219 21.96 4.63 -18.73
C ARG A 219 21.82 3.63 -19.88
N ALA A 220 22.10 2.35 -19.64
CA ALA A 220 22.07 1.29 -20.65
C ALA A 220 20.66 0.85 -21.03
N THR A 221 19.64 1.08 -20.17
CA THR A 221 18.26 0.68 -20.42
C THR A 221 17.63 1.54 -21.52
N PRO A 222 17.27 0.96 -22.70
CA PRO A 222 16.76 1.74 -23.82
C PRO A 222 15.34 2.27 -23.57
N ILE A 223 14.51 1.52 -22.86
CA ILE A 223 13.15 1.92 -22.48
C ILE A 223 13.08 2.02 -20.97
N LYS A 224 13.21 3.24 -20.46
CA LYS A 224 13.11 3.50 -19.02
C LYS A 224 11.68 3.33 -18.52
N PRO A 225 11.48 2.83 -17.29
CA PRO A 225 10.15 2.77 -16.70
C PRO A 225 9.51 4.17 -16.61
N ARG A 226 8.28 4.30 -17.04
CA ARG A 226 7.42 5.47 -16.80
C ARG A 226 6.19 4.96 -16.07
N SER A 227 6.10 5.27 -14.78
CA SER A 227 5.18 4.60 -13.87
C SER A 227 4.13 5.57 -13.35
N VAL A 228 2.86 5.39 -13.73
CA VAL A 228 1.74 6.10 -13.10
C VAL A 228 1.52 5.52 -11.70
N ILE A 229 1.59 6.37 -10.69
CA ILE A 229 1.36 6.01 -9.29
C ILE A 229 0.02 6.58 -8.84
N ALA A 230 -1.03 5.77 -8.91
CA ALA A 230 -2.37 6.17 -8.48
C ALA A 230 -2.56 6.12 -6.95
N PRO A 231 -1.99 5.13 -6.22
CA PRO A 231 -2.13 5.08 -4.78
C PRO A 231 -1.47 6.27 -4.08
N PRO A 232 -2.00 6.71 -2.93
CA PRO A 232 -1.34 7.70 -2.10
C PRO A 232 0.08 7.27 -1.70
N LEU A 233 1.06 8.18 -1.79
CA LEU A 233 2.45 7.96 -1.35
C LEU A 233 2.55 7.75 0.17
N MET A 234 1.55 8.18 0.93
CA MET A 234 1.46 7.88 2.35
C MET A 234 1.20 6.40 2.67
N HIS A 235 0.96 5.55 1.66
CA HIS A 235 0.81 4.11 1.81
C HIS A 235 1.95 3.36 1.12
N ALA A 236 2.35 2.23 1.70
CA ALA A 236 3.47 1.43 1.22
C ALA A 236 3.38 1.09 -0.28
N THR A 237 2.18 0.81 -0.81
CA THR A 237 1.99 0.47 -2.23
C THR A 237 2.46 1.60 -3.15
N GLY A 238 2.02 2.84 -2.91
CA GLY A 238 2.44 4.01 -3.70
C GLY A 238 3.91 4.36 -3.46
N LEU A 239 4.32 4.38 -2.20
CA LEU A 239 5.68 4.75 -1.79
C LEU A 239 6.74 3.85 -2.42
N ILE A 240 6.60 2.52 -2.23
CA ILE A 240 7.59 1.55 -2.73
C ILE A 240 7.58 1.48 -4.25
N ALA A 241 6.42 1.61 -4.90
CA ALA A 241 6.34 1.68 -6.36
C ALA A 241 7.09 2.91 -6.91
N ALA A 242 6.93 4.09 -6.29
CA ALA A 242 7.66 5.30 -6.67
C ALA A 242 9.18 5.14 -6.45
N PHE A 243 9.59 4.61 -5.29
CA PHE A 243 11.00 4.38 -4.99
C PHE A 243 11.67 3.39 -5.95
N THR A 244 10.95 2.31 -6.29
CA THR A 244 11.41 1.33 -7.27
C THR A 244 11.56 1.95 -8.66
N ALA A 245 10.61 2.79 -9.09
CA ALA A 245 10.68 3.46 -10.38
C ALA A 245 11.92 4.36 -10.49
N ILE A 246 12.18 5.20 -9.48
CA ILE A 246 13.37 6.08 -9.44
C ILE A 246 14.66 5.27 -9.42
N GLY A 247 14.75 4.24 -8.57
CA GLY A 247 15.92 3.38 -8.47
C GLY A 247 16.24 2.62 -9.76
N ALA A 248 15.25 2.40 -10.62
CA ALA A 248 15.42 1.83 -11.95
C ALA A 248 15.74 2.88 -13.05
N GLY A 249 15.97 4.13 -12.69
CA GLY A 249 16.19 5.23 -13.64
C GLY A 249 14.93 5.63 -14.39
N GLY A 250 13.76 5.36 -13.83
CA GLY A 250 12.47 5.64 -14.44
C GLY A 250 11.83 6.95 -13.96
N THR A 251 10.73 7.31 -14.61
CA THR A 251 9.92 8.48 -14.29
C THR A 251 8.71 8.08 -13.44
N VAL A 252 8.54 8.72 -12.31
CA VAL A 252 7.31 8.66 -11.50
C VAL A 252 6.31 9.68 -12.06
N ILE A 253 5.14 9.21 -12.46
CA ILE A 253 4.04 10.04 -12.95
C ILE A 253 3.00 10.13 -11.84
N LEU A 254 2.89 11.30 -11.22
CA LEU A 254 1.90 11.60 -10.20
C LEU A 254 0.67 12.25 -10.85
N LEU A 255 -0.51 11.87 -10.35
CA LEU A 255 -1.76 12.50 -10.77
C LEU A 255 -1.85 13.92 -10.20
N PRO A 256 -2.60 14.82 -10.83
CA PRO A 256 -2.90 16.12 -10.25
C PRO A 256 -3.47 16.01 -8.84
N HIS A 257 -3.24 17.06 -8.03
CA HIS A 257 -3.82 17.13 -6.69
C HIS A 257 -5.35 17.03 -6.74
N GLY A 258 -5.95 16.26 -5.81
CA GLY A 258 -7.39 16.07 -5.72
C GLY A 258 -7.82 14.63 -5.50
N LYS A 259 -9.10 14.37 -5.77
CA LYS A 259 -9.66 13.02 -5.75
C LYS A 259 -9.13 12.22 -6.93
N PHE A 260 -9.08 10.90 -6.78
CA PHE A 260 -8.77 10.01 -7.91
C PHE A 260 -9.85 10.12 -8.98
N GLU A 261 -9.44 10.50 -10.19
CA GLU A 261 -10.29 10.59 -11.38
C GLU A 261 -9.71 9.68 -12.48
N PRO A 262 -10.51 8.70 -12.99
CA PRO A 262 -10.03 7.74 -13.97
C PRO A 262 -9.55 8.38 -15.27
N ASP A 263 -10.23 9.43 -15.75
CA ASP A 263 -9.85 10.15 -16.96
C ASP A 263 -8.47 10.79 -16.81
N LEU A 264 -8.19 11.45 -15.68
CA LEU A 264 -6.87 12.05 -15.40
C LEU A 264 -5.76 10.99 -15.32
N PHE A 265 -6.08 9.78 -14.84
CA PHE A 265 -5.14 8.67 -14.85
C PHE A 265 -4.78 8.25 -16.29
N TRP A 266 -5.79 8.06 -17.15
CA TRP A 266 -5.55 7.67 -18.53
C TRP A 266 -4.94 8.80 -19.37
N ASP A 267 -5.31 10.06 -19.12
CA ASP A 267 -4.69 11.23 -19.74
C ASP A 267 -3.19 11.29 -19.38
N ALA A 268 -2.84 11.09 -18.12
CA ALA A 268 -1.44 11.05 -17.68
C ALA A 268 -0.68 9.85 -18.29
N ALA A 269 -1.32 8.67 -18.34
CA ALA A 269 -0.72 7.48 -18.93
C ALA A 269 -0.42 7.66 -20.41
N ALA A 270 -1.36 8.22 -21.19
CA ALA A 270 -1.18 8.50 -22.61
C ALA A 270 -0.16 9.61 -22.84
N LYS A 271 -0.32 10.77 -22.18
CA LYS A 271 0.57 11.94 -22.31
C LYS A 271 2.03 11.59 -22.09
N TRP A 272 2.31 10.90 -21.01
CA TRP A 272 3.69 10.55 -20.63
C TRP A 272 4.13 9.19 -21.19
N ARG A 273 3.32 8.56 -22.06
CA ARG A 273 3.58 7.24 -22.65
C ARG A 273 4.00 6.25 -21.58
N ALA A 274 3.18 6.13 -20.55
CA ALA A 274 3.44 5.27 -19.40
C ALA A 274 3.70 3.82 -19.86
N THR A 275 4.71 3.20 -19.26
CA THR A 275 5.03 1.80 -19.49
C THR A 275 4.48 0.91 -18.38
N ARG A 276 4.26 1.52 -17.21
CA ARG A 276 3.74 0.85 -16.01
C ARG A 276 2.71 1.70 -15.31
N ALA A 277 1.84 1.03 -14.55
CA ALA A 277 0.92 1.67 -13.63
C ALA A 277 0.86 0.90 -12.31
N THR A 278 0.56 1.60 -11.22
CA THR A 278 0.31 1.01 -9.91
C THR A 278 -1.04 1.46 -9.39
N ILE A 279 -1.85 0.50 -8.92
CA ILE A 279 -3.19 0.71 -8.37
C ILE A 279 -3.36 -0.05 -7.04
N VAL A 280 -4.55 0.07 -6.42
CA VAL A 280 -4.96 -0.73 -5.26
C VAL A 280 -6.27 -1.43 -5.57
N GLY A 281 -6.19 -2.61 -6.18
CA GLY A 281 -7.30 -3.53 -6.45
C GLY A 281 -8.51 -2.92 -7.13
N GLN A 282 -9.65 -3.52 -6.83
CA GLN A 282 -10.95 -3.21 -7.41
C GLN A 282 -11.36 -1.73 -7.32
N PRO A 283 -11.15 -1.02 -6.21
CA PRO A 283 -11.57 0.38 -6.09
C PRO A 283 -10.95 1.34 -7.11
N PHE A 284 -9.77 0.99 -7.63
CA PHE A 284 -9.13 1.73 -8.72
C PHE A 284 -9.44 1.11 -10.08
N ALA A 285 -9.37 -0.21 -10.17
CA ALA A 285 -9.48 -0.93 -11.42
C ALA A 285 -10.88 -0.82 -12.04
N GLN A 286 -11.94 -0.83 -11.22
CA GLN A 286 -13.31 -0.73 -11.72
C GLN A 286 -13.59 0.61 -12.41
N PRO A 287 -13.38 1.78 -11.77
CA PRO A 287 -13.61 3.05 -12.45
C PRO A 287 -12.66 3.28 -13.64
N LEU A 288 -11.43 2.73 -13.60
CA LEU A 288 -10.53 2.77 -14.76
C LEU A 288 -11.08 2.00 -15.94
N LEU A 289 -11.65 0.81 -15.74
CA LEU A 289 -12.31 0.04 -16.78
C LEU A 289 -13.54 0.76 -17.32
N GLU A 290 -14.41 1.26 -16.44
CA GLU A 290 -15.61 2.02 -16.81
C GLU A 290 -15.27 3.22 -17.70
N ALA A 291 -14.18 3.93 -17.42
CA ALA A 291 -13.71 5.05 -18.24
C ALA A 291 -13.26 4.62 -19.64
N LEU A 292 -12.58 3.47 -19.78
CA LEU A 292 -12.19 2.90 -21.08
C LEU A 292 -13.40 2.45 -21.89
N GLU A 293 -14.38 1.83 -21.23
CA GLU A 293 -15.62 1.37 -21.86
C GLU A 293 -16.49 2.55 -22.34
N ALA A 294 -16.55 3.63 -21.54
CA ALA A 294 -17.26 4.85 -21.89
C ALA A 294 -16.58 5.65 -23.02
N ASN A 295 -15.28 5.51 -23.21
CA ASN A 295 -14.50 6.30 -24.16
C ASN A 295 -13.57 5.41 -25.04
N PRO A 296 -14.11 4.53 -25.88
CA PRO A 296 -13.29 3.62 -26.68
C PRO A 296 -12.32 4.36 -27.59
N GLY A 297 -11.02 4.06 -27.49
CA GLY A 297 -9.98 4.62 -28.34
C GLY A 297 -9.58 6.08 -28.04
N LYS A 298 -10.07 6.67 -26.93
CA LYS A 298 -9.70 8.04 -26.53
C LYS A 298 -8.22 8.18 -26.19
N TRP A 299 -7.61 7.16 -25.60
CA TRP A 299 -6.23 7.20 -25.13
C TRP A 299 -5.32 6.24 -25.91
N ASP A 300 -4.14 6.70 -26.30
CA ASP A 300 -3.07 5.82 -26.80
C ASP A 300 -2.34 5.16 -25.61
N LEU A 301 -2.71 3.93 -25.31
CA LEU A 301 -2.14 3.11 -24.25
C LEU A 301 -1.17 2.03 -24.78
N SER A 302 -0.72 2.16 -26.03
CA SER A 302 0.17 1.18 -26.69
C SER A 302 1.50 0.96 -25.96
N SER A 303 1.94 1.95 -25.19
CA SER A 303 3.17 1.88 -24.37
C SER A 303 2.97 1.18 -23.02
N LEU A 304 1.72 1.00 -22.54
CA LEU A 304 1.43 0.45 -21.22
C LEU A 304 1.43 -1.09 -21.29
N PHE A 305 2.46 -1.69 -20.73
CA PHE A 305 2.61 -3.16 -20.75
C PHE A 305 2.51 -3.82 -19.38
N MET A 306 2.47 -3.08 -18.28
CA MET A 306 2.35 -3.63 -16.92
C MET A 306 1.43 -2.78 -16.06
N MET A 307 0.53 -3.41 -15.31
CA MET A 307 -0.19 -2.79 -14.22
C MET A 307 -0.07 -3.66 -12.97
N GLY A 308 0.52 -3.08 -11.93
CA GLY A 308 0.68 -3.73 -10.62
C GLY A 308 -0.43 -3.30 -9.66
N SER A 309 -0.88 -4.23 -8.84
CA SER A 309 -1.83 -3.97 -7.75
C SER A 309 -1.36 -4.61 -6.46
N SER A 310 -1.64 -3.97 -5.34
CA SER A 310 -1.47 -4.54 -4.00
C SER A 310 -2.37 -3.83 -3.00
N GLY A 311 -2.77 -4.53 -1.94
CA GLY A 311 -3.46 -3.94 -0.78
C GLY A 311 -4.98 -4.07 -0.77
N ALA A 312 -5.61 -4.40 -1.89
CA ALA A 312 -7.01 -4.78 -1.98
C ALA A 312 -7.20 -5.83 -3.07
N MET A 313 -8.29 -6.60 -2.97
CA MET A 313 -8.60 -7.64 -3.95
C MET A 313 -8.91 -7.04 -5.32
N TRP A 314 -8.52 -7.76 -6.37
CA TRP A 314 -8.73 -7.39 -7.76
C TRP A 314 -9.42 -8.54 -8.49
N ASN A 315 -10.69 -8.39 -8.84
CA ASN A 315 -11.47 -9.47 -9.42
C ASN A 315 -11.07 -9.81 -10.85
N ARG A 316 -11.44 -11.03 -11.27
CA ARG A 316 -11.13 -11.60 -12.58
C ARG A 316 -11.79 -10.83 -13.72
N GLU A 317 -13.05 -10.47 -13.56
CA GLU A 317 -13.86 -9.80 -14.58
C GLU A 317 -13.25 -8.47 -14.97
N ASN A 318 -12.80 -7.73 -14.00
CA ASN A 318 -12.14 -6.44 -14.20
C ASN A 318 -10.78 -6.60 -14.89
N LYS A 319 -9.99 -7.60 -14.48
CA LYS A 319 -8.71 -7.92 -15.14
C LYS A 319 -8.93 -8.23 -16.63
N LEU A 320 -9.90 -9.10 -16.96
CA LEU A 320 -10.22 -9.44 -18.35
C LEU A 320 -10.77 -8.24 -19.12
N GLY A 321 -11.54 -7.37 -18.46
CA GLY A 321 -12.00 -6.11 -19.03
C GLY A 321 -10.84 -5.23 -19.49
N LEU A 322 -9.89 -4.97 -18.60
CA LEU A 322 -8.70 -4.18 -18.93
C LEU A 322 -7.87 -4.78 -20.06
N ILE A 323 -7.71 -6.12 -20.09
CA ILE A 323 -6.99 -6.81 -21.17
C ILE A 323 -7.70 -6.64 -22.52
N ARG A 324 -9.03 -6.61 -22.58
CA ARG A 324 -9.76 -6.33 -23.84
C ARG A 324 -9.41 -4.97 -24.43
N HIS A 325 -9.22 -3.95 -23.60
CA HIS A 325 -8.86 -2.59 -24.02
C HIS A 325 -7.35 -2.41 -24.24
N ILE A 326 -6.50 -3.16 -23.51
CA ILE A 326 -5.04 -3.07 -23.55
C ILE A 326 -4.46 -4.48 -23.69
N PRO A 327 -4.50 -5.09 -24.90
CA PRO A 327 -4.18 -6.52 -25.06
C PRO A 327 -2.75 -6.92 -24.71
N GLN A 328 -1.80 -5.97 -24.74
CA GLN A 328 -0.40 -6.21 -24.39
C GLN A 328 -0.12 -6.17 -22.89
N ILE A 329 -1.09 -5.80 -22.05
CA ILE A 329 -0.86 -5.56 -20.64
C ILE A 329 -0.63 -6.85 -19.85
N GLN A 330 0.34 -6.79 -18.94
CA GLN A 330 0.55 -7.78 -17.88
C GLN A 330 -0.04 -7.23 -16.58
N LEU A 331 -1.01 -7.91 -16.01
CA LEU A 331 -1.63 -7.54 -14.75
C LEU A 331 -1.02 -8.37 -13.63
N MET A 332 -0.30 -7.70 -12.73
CA MET A 332 0.37 -8.33 -11.60
C MET A 332 -0.34 -7.96 -10.30
N ASP A 333 -0.92 -8.95 -9.64
CA ASP A 333 -1.54 -8.78 -8.32
C ASP A 333 -0.59 -9.32 -7.26
N SER A 334 -0.13 -8.44 -6.37
CA SER A 334 0.83 -8.76 -5.32
C SER A 334 0.13 -8.78 -3.97
N TYR A 335 0.16 -9.92 -3.31
CA TYR A 335 -0.28 -10.04 -1.95
C TYR A 335 0.85 -9.63 -1.00
N SER A 336 0.64 -8.55 -0.27
CA SER A 336 1.64 -7.93 0.60
C SER A 336 0.98 -7.12 1.71
N SER A 337 1.70 -6.93 2.81
CA SER A 337 1.37 -5.96 3.85
C SER A 337 2.63 -5.15 4.20
N SER A 338 2.49 -4.09 4.99
CA SER A 338 3.64 -3.31 5.45
C SER A 338 4.61 -4.12 6.31
N GLU A 339 4.10 -5.16 6.98
CA GLU A 339 4.86 -6.09 7.80
C GLU A 339 5.49 -7.23 6.99
N ALA A 340 5.00 -7.49 5.76
CA ALA A 340 5.39 -8.65 4.97
C ALA A 340 5.24 -8.37 3.47
N PHE A 341 6.32 -7.96 2.82
CA PHE A 341 6.34 -7.81 1.36
C PHE A 341 6.55 -9.16 0.67
N GLY A 342 5.89 -9.34 -0.49
CA GLY A 342 6.08 -10.51 -1.35
C GLY A 342 5.54 -11.81 -0.78
N MET A 343 4.39 -11.79 -0.14
CA MET A 343 3.69 -12.98 0.34
C MET A 343 3.22 -13.89 -0.80
N GLY A 344 2.80 -13.30 -1.91
CA GLY A 344 2.37 -14.03 -3.08
C GLY A 344 2.20 -13.11 -4.30
N ILE A 345 2.30 -13.70 -5.48
CA ILE A 345 2.12 -13.00 -6.77
C ILE A 345 1.17 -13.81 -7.65
N SER A 346 0.27 -13.11 -8.31
CA SER A 346 -0.63 -13.63 -9.32
C SER A 346 -0.50 -12.81 -10.59
N ASN A 347 -0.33 -13.46 -11.74
CA ASN A 347 -0.19 -12.79 -13.04
C ASN A 347 -1.34 -13.18 -13.96
N THR A 348 -1.88 -12.19 -14.67
CA THR A 348 -2.95 -12.36 -15.66
C THR A 348 -2.59 -11.59 -16.92
N ASN A 349 -2.73 -12.21 -18.08
CA ASN A 349 -2.51 -11.59 -19.38
C ASN A 349 -3.42 -12.24 -20.44
N ALA A 350 -3.29 -11.84 -21.70
CA ALA A 350 -4.09 -12.38 -22.80
C ALA A 350 -3.92 -13.89 -23.07
N GLN A 351 -2.81 -14.49 -22.61
CA GLN A 351 -2.49 -15.91 -22.84
C GLN A 351 -2.90 -16.82 -21.67
N GLY A 352 -3.11 -16.27 -20.50
CA GLY A 352 -3.46 -17.04 -19.32
C GLY A 352 -3.96 -16.19 -18.17
N GLU A 353 -4.78 -16.77 -17.35
CA GLU A 353 -5.40 -16.11 -16.20
C GLU A 353 -5.22 -16.94 -14.92
N SER A 354 -5.10 -16.25 -13.80
CA SER A 354 -5.15 -16.85 -12.48
C SER A 354 -6.51 -16.62 -11.83
N ALA A 355 -6.92 -17.56 -10.99
CA ALA A 355 -8.14 -17.40 -10.19
C ALA A 355 -7.97 -16.23 -9.20
N THR A 356 -9.08 -15.57 -8.87
CA THR A 356 -9.11 -14.54 -7.82
C THR A 356 -8.64 -15.13 -6.49
N ALA A 357 -7.84 -14.37 -5.74
CA ALA A 357 -7.27 -14.76 -4.43
C ALA A 357 -6.36 -16.02 -4.45
N ALA A 358 -5.95 -16.52 -5.61
CA ALA A 358 -4.97 -17.59 -5.76
C ALA A 358 -3.60 -16.99 -6.13
N PHE A 359 -2.58 -17.33 -5.35
CA PHE A 359 -1.23 -16.77 -5.48
C PHE A 359 -0.18 -17.88 -5.49
N ALA A 360 0.86 -17.74 -6.27
CA ALA A 360 2.08 -18.49 -6.06
C ALA A 360 2.77 -17.97 -4.80
N LEU A 361 3.14 -18.87 -3.88
CA LEU A 361 3.90 -18.49 -2.69
C LEU A 361 5.27 -17.93 -3.09
N GLY A 362 5.67 -16.87 -2.39
CA GLY A 362 7.04 -16.41 -2.45
C GLY A 362 8.02 -17.48 -1.91
N PRO A 363 9.30 -17.46 -2.35
CA PRO A 363 10.26 -18.50 -1.97
C PRO A 363 10.56 -18.57 -0.46
N ASP A 364 10.37 -17.44 0.25
CA ASP A 364 10.57 -17.33 1.70
C ASP A 364 9.26 -17.43 2.48
N CYS A 365 8.17 -17.92 1.89
CA CYS A 365 6.86 -17.96 2.52
C CYS A 365 6.53 -19.37 3.02
N ALA A 366 5.71 -19.43 4.07
CA ALA A 366 5.16 -20.66 4.63
C ALA A 366 3.76 -20.40 5.20
N ILE A 367 3.00 -21.47 5.40
CA ILE A 367 1.74 -21.39 6.14
C ILE A 367 1.86 -22.31 7.36
N PHE A 368 1.60 -21.75 8.54
CA PHE A 368 1.69 -22.46 9.82
C PHE A 368 0.32 -22.61 10.46
N THR A 369 0.01 -23.80 10.91
CA THR A 369 -1.12 -24.09 11.79
C THR A 369 -0.97 -23.36 13.13
N GLU A 370 -2.00 -23.34 13.95
CA GLU A 370 -1.96 -22.67 15.27
C GLU A 370 -0.92 -23.30 16.22
N ASP A 371 -0.66 -24.60 16.08
CA ASP A 371 0.36 -25.34 16.85
C ASP A 371 1.78 -25.22 16.28
N GLY A 372 1.97 -24.42 15.22
CA GLY A 372 3.29 -24.11 14.64
C GLY A 372 3.81 -25.14 13.65
N ARG A 373 3.00 -26.06 13.18
CA ARG A 373 3.29 -27.03 12.14
C ARG A 373 3.08 -26.38 10.76
N ARG A 374 3.85 -26.75 9.75
CA ARG A 374 3.57 -26.34 8.36
C ARG A 374 2.32 -27.02 7.83
N VAL A 375 1.47 -26.26 7.13
CA VAL A 375 0.35 -26.79 6.37
C VAL A 375 0.85 -27.53 5.15
N GLU A 376 0.42 -28.76 4.96
CA GLU A 376 0.77 -29.57 3.78
C GLU A 376 -0.13 -29.22 2.59
N ALA A 377 0.45 -29.21 1.38
CA ALA A 377 -0.27 -28.96 0.14
C ALA A 377 -1.39 -30.00 -0.06
N GLY A 378 -2.60 -29.54 -0.38
CA GLY A 378 -3.77 -30.39 -0.62
C GLY A 378 -4.39 -31.00 0.63
N SER A 379 -3.91 -30.68 1.84
CA SER A 379 -4.48 -31.19 3.10
C SER A 379 -5.88 -30.63 3.43
N GLY A 380 -6.21 -29.46 2.87
CA GLY A 380 -7.41 -28.70 3.22
C GLY A 380 -7.31 -27.98 4.57
N GLU A 381 -6.20 -28.13 5.31
CA GLU A 381 -5.96 -27.37 6.53
C GLU A 381 -5.73 -25.90 6.23
N SER A 382 -6.21 -25.02 7.10
CA SER A 382 -5.90 -23.60 7.06
C SER A 382 -4.84 -23.24 8.09
N GLY A 383 -4.04 -22.23 7.79
CA GLY A 383 -3.02 -21.73 8.70
C GLY A 383 -2.71 -20.27 8.49
N ARG A 384 -1.84 -19.72 9.31
CA ARG A 384 -1.37 -18.33 9.22
C ARG A 384 -0.25 -18.22 8.20
N LEU A 385 -0.42 -17.29 7.25
CA LEU A 385 0.60 -16.98 6.26
C LEU A 385 1.79 -16.27 6.93
N ALA A 386 2.98 -16.75 6.64
CA ALA A 386 4.24 -16.29 7.21
C ALA A 386 5.25 -15.96 6.11
N VAL A 387 6.03 -14.91 6.32
CA VAL A 387 7.16 -14.51 5.48
C VAL A 387 8.44 -14.53 6.31
N GLY A 388 9.46 -15.20 5.81
CA GLY A 388 10.81 -15.24 6.38
C GLY A 388 11.82 -14.41 5.59
N GLY A 389 13.11 -14.66 5.83
CA GLY A 389 14.21 -13.96 5.18
C GLY A 389 14.32 -12.50 5.62
N PHE A 390 14.36 -11.59 4.66
CA PHE A 390 14.40 -10.15 4.94
C PHE A 390 13.02 -9.64 5.33
N ILE A 391 12.85 -9.34 6.63
CA ILE A 391 11.58 -8.90 7.25
C ILE A 391 11.83 -7.72 8.18
N PRO A 392 10.79 -6.91 8.53
CA PRO A 392 10.95 -5.78 9.43
C PRO A 392 11.56 -6.16 10.79
N LEU A 393 12.22 -5.20 11.41
CA LEU A 393 12.70 -5.35 12.80
C LEU A 393 11.54 -5.52 13.79
N GLY A 394 10.37 -4.98 13.46
CA GLY A 394 9.17 -5.00 14.30
C GLY A 394 8.42 -3.68 14.23
N TYR A 395 7.62 -3.42 15.26
CA TYR A 395 6.94 -2.15 15.43
C TYR A 395 7.72 -1.23 16.35
N TYR A 396 7.89 0.01 15.96
CA TYR A 396 8.54 1.03 16.76
C TYR A 396 7.78 1.25 18.07
N LYS A 397 8.49 1.23 19.21
CA LYS A 397 7.93 1.37 20.57
C LYS A 397 6.82 0.37 20.94
N ASP A 398 6.66 -0.74 20.23
CA ASP A 398 5.66 -1.75 20.58
C ASP A 398 6.27 -3.17 20.61
N PRO A 399 7.02 -3.53 21.66
CA PRO A 399 7.65 -4.84 21.76
C PRO A 399 6.63 -5.99 21.88
N ALA A 400 5.48 -5.74 22.51
CA ALA A 400 4.44 -6.77 22.67
C ALA A 400 3.81 -7.14 21.32
N LYS A 401 3.44 -6.14 20.52
CA LYS A 401 2.92 -6.39 19.16
C LYS A 401 4.01 -6.96 18.27
N THR A 402 5.26 -6.51 18.40
CA THR A 402 6.41 -7.09 17.70
C THR A 402 6.54 -8.59 17.97
N ALA A 403 6.55 -9.01 19.23
CA ALA A 403 6.67 -10.42 19.59
C ALA A 403 5.52 -11.28 19.01
N SER A 404 4.29 -10.76 19.00
CA SER A 404 3.13 -11.49 18.49
C SER A 404 3.07 -11.55 16.95
N THR A 405 3.62 -10.55 16.25
CA THR A 405 3.60 -10.49 14.78
C THR A 405 4.84 -11.14 14.16
N PHE A 406 5.97 -11.13 14.87
CA PHE A 406 7.24 -11.67 14.38
C PHE A 406 7.75 -12.84 15.24
N PRO A 407 7.00 -13.95 15.35
CA PRO A 407 7.39 -15.11 16.13
C PRO A 407 8.58 -15.85 15.49
N THR A 408 9.17 -16.75 16.28
CA THR A 408 10.20 -17.69 15.82
C THR A 408 9.59 -19.10 15.71
N TYR A 409 9.61 -19.66 14.49
CA TYR A 409 9.28 -21.04 14.21
C TYR A 409 10.44 -21.70 13.44
N GLU A 410 10.71 -22.96 13.70
CA GLU A 410 11.79 -23.72 13.07
C GLU A 410 13.17 -23.01 13.17
N GLY A 411 13.42 -22.31 14.27
CA GLY A 411 14.66 -21.57 14.49
C GLY A 411 14.83 -20.31 13.63
N LYS A 412 13.80 -19.90 12.88
CA LYS A 412 13.78 -18.69 12.04
C LYS A 412 12.70 -17.73 12.51
N ARG A 413 12.98 -16.43 12.34
CA ARG A 413 12.02 -15.37 12.60
C ARG A 413 11.12 -15.19 11.38
N TRP A 414 9.81 -15.10 11.62
CA TRP A 414 8.79 -14.97 10.58
C TRP A 414 7.94 -13.73 10.82
N SER A 415 7.56 -13.04 9.76
CA SER A 415 6.51 -12.02 9.80
C SER A 415 5.16 -12.68 9.53
N MET A 416 4.23 -12.57 10.48
CA MET A 416 2.89 -13.18 10.44
C MET A 416 1.85 -12.09 10.75
N PRO A 417 1.46 -11.27 9.77
CA PRO A 417 0.57 -10.12 9.99
C PRO A 417 -0.88 -10.48 10.35
N GLY A 418 -1.22 -11.78 10.29
CA GLY A 418 -2.51 -12.31 10.73
C GLY A 418 -3.42 -12.79 9.60
N ASP A 419 -2.89 -12.89 8.40
CA ASP A 419 -3.61 -13.42 7.24
C ASP A 419 -3.62 -14.95 7.28
N TRP A 420 -4.78 -15.54 6.95
CA TRP A 420 -4.98 -16.99 6.90
C TRP A 420 -5.11 -17.48 5.46
N ALA A 421 -4.62 -18.68 5.21
CA ALA A 421 -4.62 -19.27 3.88
C ALA A 421 -4.68 -20.80 3.94
N THR A 422 -5.04 -21.43 2.80
CA THR A 422 -4.85 -22.86 2.51
C THR A 422 -3.78 -23.02 1.44
N VAL A 423 -3.19 -24.22 1.38
CA VAL A 423 -2.28 -24.62 0.31
C VAL A 423 -2.98 -25.65 -0.57
N GLU A 424 -3.23 -25.31 -1.81
CA GLU A 424 -3.86 -26.21 -2.79
C GLU A 424 -2.88 -27.33 -3.19
N ALA A 425 -3.38 -28.39 -3.80
CA ALA A 425 -2.57 -29.56 -4.17
C ALA A 425 -1.44 -29.24 -5.18
N ASP A 426 -1.59 -28.19 -5.98
CA ASP A 426 -0.59 -27.70 -6.91
C ASP A 426 0.43 -26.72 -6.28
N GLY A 427 0.32 -26.48 -4.96
CA GLY A 427 1.17 -25.57 -4.21
C GLY A 427 0.76 -24.09 -4.29
N THR A 428 -0.32 -23.76 -5.01
CA THR A 428 -0.87 -22.41 -4.97
C THR A 428 -1.51 -22.14 -3.61
N VAL A 429 -1.52 -20.89 -3.21
CA VAL A 429 -2.10 -20.45 -1.94
C VAL A 429 -3.39 -19.70 -2.20
N ARG A 430 -4.43 -20.10 -1.53
CA ARG A 430 -5.69 -19.39 -1.48
C ARG A 430 -5.77 -18.60 -0.18
N ILE A 431 -5.86 -17.28 -0.30
CA ILE A 431 -6.06 -16.39 0.85
C ILE A 431 -7.51 -16.50 1.32
N LEU A 432 -7.67 -16.73 2.61
CA LEU A 432 -8.99 -16.81 3.25
C LEU A 432 -9.40 -15.47 3.87
N GLY A 433 -8.42 -14.65 4.31
CA GLY A 433 -8.65 -13.34 4.92
C GLY A 433 -7.91 -13.18 6.24
N ARG A 434 -8.23 -12.09 6.97
CA ARG A 434 -7.59 -11.80 8.25
C ARG A 434 -8.25 -12.52 9.41
N GLY A 435 -7.45 -13.19 10.22
CA GLY A 435 -7.94 -13.90 11.40
C GLY A 435 -8.67 -13.02 12.42
N SER A 436 -8.34 -11.72 12.48
CA SER A 436 -9.04 -10.74 13.33
C SER A 436 -10.46 -10.41 12.86
N GLN A 437 -10.81 -10.76 11.62
CA GLN A 437 -12.15 -10.58 11.04
C GLN A 437 -12.88 -11.90 10.90
N CYS A 438 -12.25 -13.01 11.29
CA CYS A 438 -12.84 -14.34 11.20
C CYS A 438 -14.12 -14.42 12.04
N ILE A 439 -15.20 -14.87 11.42
CA ILE A 439 -16.53 -15.05 12.04
C ILE A 439 -16.60 -16.46 12.60
N ASN A 440 -16.84 -16.58 13.91
CA ASN A 440 -16.97 -17.89 14.55
C ASN A 440 -18.45 -18.26 14.67
N THR A 441 -18.95 -19.05 13.73
CA THR A 441 -20.34 -19.44 13.65
C THR A 441 -20.53 -20.95 13.85
N GLY A 442 -21.18 -21.36 14.92
CA GLY A 442 -21.46 -22.78 15.21
C GLY A 442 -20.20 -23.65 15.39
N GLY A 443 -19.08 -23.05 15.80
CA GLY A 443 -17.79 -23.73 15.93
C GLY A 443 -16.94 -23.74 14.65
N GLU A 444 -17.49 -23.22 13.55
CA GLU A 444 -16.79 -23.12 12.27
C GLU A 444 -16.21 -21.72 12.09
N LYS A 445 -15.04 -21.62 11.44
CA LYS A 445 -14.39 -20.35 11.08
C LYS A 445 -14.81 -19.95 9.67
N VAL A 446 -15.36 -18.74 9.52
CA VAL A 446 -15.74 -18.15 8.23
C VAL A 446 -15.01 -16.84 8.06
N PHE A 447 -14.29 -16.69 6.96
CA PHE A 447 -13.59 -15.47 6.64
C PHE A 447 -14.49 -14.57 5.79
N PRO A 448 -14.71 -13.30 6.20
CA PRO A 448 -15.56 -12.37 5.45
C PRO A 448 -15.25 -12.32 3.96
N GLU A 449 -13.97 -12.27 3.62
CA GLU A 449 -13.47 -12.09 2.26
C GLU A 449 -13.91 -13.24 1.32
N GLU A 450 -14.01 -14.47 1.78
CA GLU A 450 -14.47 -15.59 0.95
C GLU A 450 -15.96 -15.46 0.59
N VAL A 451 -16.76 -14.94 1.52
CA VAL A 451 -18.19 -14.70 1.30
C VAL A 451 -18.41 -13.44 0.45
N GLU A 452 -17.61 -12.38 0.68
CA GLU A 452 -17.61 -11.17 -0.15
C GLU A 452 -17.30 -11.48 -1.61
N GLU A 453 -16.30 -12.34 -1.85
CA GLU A 453 -15.96 -12.77 -3.21
C GLU A 453 -17.05 -13.61 -3.87
N ALA A 454 -17.68 -14.50 -3.11
CA ALA A 454 -18.82 -15.25 -3.64
C ALA A 454 -19.98 -14.31 -4.03
N LEU A 455 -20.30 -13.34 -3.18
CA LEU A 455 -21.33 -12.34 -3.46
C LEU A 455 -21.01 -11.47 -4.69
N LYS A 456 -19.77 -11.02 -4.83
CA LYS A 456 -19.33 -10.17 -5.95
C LYS A 456 -19.33 -10.88 -7.32
N ARG A 457 -19.39 -12.19 -7.35
CA ARG A 457 -19.61 -12.96 -8.59
C ARG A 457 -21.07 -12.95 -9.08
N HIS A 458 -21.98 -12.47 -8.25
CA HIS A 458 -23.37 -12.33 -8.66
C HIS A 458 -23.55 -11.15 -9.61
N PRO A 459 -24.25 -11.28 -10.76
CA PRO A 459 -24.32 -10.23 -11.79
C PRO A 459 -24.96 -8.92 -11.33
N HIS A 460 -25.72 -8.95 -10.24
CA HIS A 460 -26.37 -7.76 -9.68
C HIS A 460 -25.54 -7.06 -8.59
N VAL A 461 -24.41 -7.64 -8.16
CA VAL A 461 -23.60 -7.13 -7.05
C VAL A 461 -22.37 -6.39 -7.56
N ARG A 462 -22.29 -5.10 -7.24
CA ARG A 462 -21.14 -4.24 -7.53
C ARG A 462 -20.03 -4.41 -6.49
N ASP A 463 -20.42 -4.44 -5.21
CA ASP A 463 -19.49 -4.64 -4.08
C ASP A 463 -20.22 -5.27 -2.90
N ALA A 464 -19.47 -5.90 -2.00
CA ALA A 464 -20.00 -6.53 -0.81
C ALA A 464 -19.02 -6.39 0.37
N ALA A 465 -19.58 -6.30 1.57
CA ALA A 465 -18.85 -6.36 2.83
C ALA A 465 -19.57 -7.31 3.79
N VAL A 466 -18.81 -8.16 4.48
CA VAL A 466 -19.36 -9.21 5.35
C VAL A 466 -18.81 -9.08 6.76
N THR A 467 -19.64 -9.30 7.77
CA THR A 467 -19.24 -9.24 9.18
C THR A 467 -19.98 -10.27 10.02
N GLY A 468 -19.38 -10.62 11.16
CA GLY A 468 -20.04 -11.38 12.22
C GLY A 468 -20.76 -10.46 13.21
N VAL A 469 -22.00 -10.77 13.50
CA VAL A 469 -22.76 -10.15 14.61
C VAL A 469 -23.07 -11.19 15.68
N PRO A 470 -23.12 -10.83 16.97
CA PRO A 470 -23.39 -11.78 18.05
C PRO A 470 -24.67 -12.58 17.81
N ASP A 471 -24.62 -13.88 18.13
CA ASP A 471 -25.74 -14.81 18.05
C ASP A 471 -25.73 -15.76 19.26
N ALA A 472 -26.84 -15.81 19.98
CA ALA A 472 -26.94 -16.62 21.22
C ALA A 472 -26.72 -18.13 20.99
N ARG A 473 -27.08 -18.65 19.80
CA ARG A 473 -26.99 -20.08 19.47
C ARG A 473 -25.67 -20.46 18.80
N PHE A 474 -25.16 -19.58 17.92
CA PHE A 474 -24.01 -19.89 17.06
C PHE A 474 -22.75 -19.14 17.43
N GLY A 475 -22.77 -18.26 18.46
CA GLY A 475 -21.69 -17.36 18.82
C GLY A 475 -21.71 -16.11 17.94
N GLU A 476 -21.56 -16.27 16.65
CA GLU A 476 -21.77 -15.21 15.65
C GLU A 476 -22.60 -15.71 14.48
N ARG A 477 -23.37 -14.81 13.85
CA ARG A 477 -24.02 -15.05 12.56
C ARG A 477 -23.46 -14.11 11.50
N ILE A 478 -23.44 -14.60 10.28
CA ILE A 478 -22.90 -13.88 9.13
C ILE A 478 -23.95 -12.92 8.61
N VAL A 479 -23.57 -11.65 8.48
CA VAL A 479 -24.36 -10.57 7.85
C VAL A 479 -23.57 -9.99 6.70
N ALA A 480 -24.22 -9.82 5.54
CA ALA A 480 -23.64 -9.16 4.37
C ALA A 480 -24.29 -7.80 4.11
N LEU A 481 -23.49 -6.81 3.79
CA LEU A 481 -23.91 -5.54 3.20
C LEU A 481 -23.56 -5.60 1.71
N VAL A 482 -24.54 -5.40 0.83
CA VAL A 482 -24.38 -5.54 -0.61
C VAL A 482 -24.70 -4.23 -1.29
N GLU A 483 -23.75 -3.73 -2.07
CA GLU A 483 -23.92 -2.60 -2.98
C GLU A 483 -24.26 -3.15 -4.37
N PRO A 484 -25.48 -2.91 -4.90
CA PRO A 484 -25.86 -3.40 -6.21
C PRO A 484 -25.30 -2.52 -7.34
N HIS A 485 -25.29 -3.06 -8.55
CA HIS A 485 -25.12 -2.23 -9.75
C HIS A 485 -26.27 -1.23 -9.90
N PRO A 486 -26.02 -0.05 -10.51
CA PRO A 486 -27.08 0.95 -10.72
C PRO A 486 -28.32 0.38 -11.44
N GLY A 487 -29.51 0.66 -10.91
CA GLY A 487 -30.77 0.25 -11.52
C GLY A 487 -31.20 -1.19 -11.23
N VAL A 488 -30.46 -1.96 -10.43
CA VAL A 488 -30.83 -3.32 -10.01
C VAL A 488 -31.11 -3.37 -8.51
N ALA A 489 -32.03 -4.24 -8.12
CA ALA A 489 -32.39 -4.50 -6.73
C ALA A 489 -32.37 -6.03 -6.52
N PRO A 490 -31.23 -6.61 -6.11
CA PRO A 490 -31.14 -8.07 -5.88
C PRO A 490 -31.97 -8.47 -4.66
N ASP A 491 -32.56 -9.65 -4.72
CA ASP A 491 -33.30 -10.23 -3.61
C ASP A 491 -32.34 -10.92 -2.61
N GLU A 492 -32.64 -10.81 -1.32
CA GLU A 492 -31.83 -11.44 -0.26
C GLU A 492 -31.74 -12.97 -0.43
N ALA A 493 -32.84 -13.63 -0.76
CA ALA A 493 -32.86 -15.08 -0.94
C ALA A 493 -32.02 -15.52 -2.14
N GLU A 494 -32.10 -14.78 -3.25
CA GLU A 494 -31.29 -14.98 -4.46
C GLU A 494 -29.80 -14.92 -4.15
N LEU A 495 -29.35 -13.88 -3.44
CA LEU A 495 -27.96 -13.71 -3.05
C LEU A 495 -27.47 -14.81 -2.10
N ARG A 496 -28.30 -15.19 -1.13
CA ARG A 496 -27.97 -16.27 -0.21
C ARG A 496 -27.85 -17.63 -0.90
N ASP A 497 -28.73 -17.92 -1.85
CA ASP A 497 -28.69 -19.16 -2.60
C ASP A 497 -27.51 -19.18 -3.59
N HIS A 498 -27.17 -18.04 -4.16
CA HIS A 498 -25.96 -17.90 -4.96
C HIS A 498 -24.68 -18.26 -4.13
N VAL A 499 -24.56 -17.75 -2.90
CA VAL A 499 -23.44 -18.10 -2.01
C VAL A 499 -23.42 -19.59 -1.68
N LYS A 500 -24.59 -20.19 -1.37
CA LYS A 500 -24.70 -21.64 -1.09
C LYS A 500 -24.29 -22.50 -2.30
N GLY A 501 -24.49 -21.99 -3.50
CA GLY A 501 -24.06 -22.68 -4.73
C GLY A 501 -22.55 -22.69 -4.94
N GLN A 502 -21.80 -21.82 -4.24
CA GLN A 502 -20.35 -21.67 -4.38
C GLN A 502 -19.56 -22.08 -3.14
N LEU A 503 -20.15 -21.94 -1.96
CA LEU A 503 -19.51 -22.20 -0.66
C LEU A 503 -20.34 -23.16 0.18
N ALA A 504 -19.72 -23.73 1.22
CA ALA A 504 -20.43 -24.56 2.18
C ALA A 504 -21.61 -23.79 2.80
N THR A 505 -22.73 -24.45 3.00
CA THR A 505 -24.01 -23.83 3.41
C THR A 505 -23.91 -23.00 4.70
N TYR A 506 -23.04 -23.38 5.65
CA TYR A 506 -22.84 -22.63 6.89
C TYR A 506 -22.17 -21.26 6.68
N LYS A 507 -21.49 -21.06 5.54
CA LYS A 507 -20.85 -19.79 5.13
C LYS A 507 -21.83 -18.80 4.51
N SER A 508 -23.05 -19.23 4.16
CA SER A 508 -24.05 -18.33 3.59
C SER A 508 -24.51 -17.29 4.63
N PRO A 509 -24.58 -16.01 4.25
CA PRO A 509 -25.12 -14.97 5.14
C PRO A 509 -26.52 -15.33 5.65
N ARG A 510 -26.78 -15.05 6.91
CA ARG A 510 -28.14 -15.19 7.48
C ARG A 510 -29.02 -14.01 7.08
N HIS A 511 -28.39 -12.84 6.95
CA HIS A 511 -29.05 -11.62 6.52
C HIS A 511 -28.20 -10.90 5.46
N VAL A 512 -28.88 -10.32 4.47
CA VAL A 512 -28.26 -9.47 3.46
C VAL A 512 -28.96 -8.12 3.47
N MET A 513 -28.18 -7.06 3.67
CA MET A 513 -28.65 -5.70 3.63
C MET A 513 -28.19 -5.03 2.34
N VAL A 514 -29.14 -4.65 1.49
CA VAL A 514 -28.83 -3.86 0.30
C VAL A 514 -28.57 -2.42 0.73
N VAL A 515 -27.42 -1.87 0.33
CA VAL A 515 -26.94 -0.54 0.72
C VAL A 515 -26.56 0.27 -0.51
N GLU A 516 -26.65 1.59 -0.41
CA GLU A 516 -26.19 2.49 -1.47
C GLU A 516 -24.67 2.37 -1.69
N SER A 517 -23.91 2.20 -0.62
CA SER A 517 -22.47 1.95 -0.66
C SER A 517 -22.00 1.17 0.56
N VAL A 518 -21.04 0.26 0.36
CA VAL A 518 -20.29 -0.41 1.44
C VAL A 518 -19.27 0.53 2.10
N ALA A 519 -19.13 1.76 1.60
CA ALA A 519 -18.30 2.83 2.13
C ALA A 519 -16.82 2.42 2.30
N ARG A 520 -16.20 1.89 1.24
CA ARG A 520 -14.75 1.67 1.25
C ARG A 520 -14.01 2.98 1.47
N ALA A 521 -12.98 2.92 2.28
CA ALA A 521 -12.03 4.02 2.38
C ALA A 521 -11.37 4.27 1.01
N PRO A 522 -10.88 5.49 0.72
CA PRO A 522 -10.25 5.81 -0.57
C PRO A 522 -8.99 4.99 -0.91
N ASN A 523 -8.42 4.27 0.06
CA ASN A 523 -7.38 3.26 -0.17
C ASN A 523 -7.95 1.87 -0.48
N GLY A 524 -9.25 1.75 -0.76
CA GLY A 524 -9.94 0.52 -1.10
C GLY A 524 -10.28 -0.41 0.07
N LYS A 525 -9.82 -0.10 1.27
CA LYS A 525 -10.05 -0.96 2.45
C LYS A 525 -11.44 -0.74 3.05
N LEU A 526 -12.04 -1.84 3.54
CA LEU A 526 -13.25 -1.81 4.34
C LEU A 526 -12.95 -1.39 5.78
N ASP A 527 -13.81 -0.57 6.35
CA ASP A 527 -13.87 -0.35 7.79
C ASP A 527 -14.81 -1.37 8.43
N TYR A 528 -14.28 -2.54 8.79
CA TYR A 528 -15.07 -3.63 9.37
C TYR A 528 -15.74 -3.24 10.69
N LYS A 529 -15.20 -2.25 11.41
CA LYS A 529 -15.86 -1.75 12.62
C LYS A 529 -17.15 -0.99 12.23
N ALA A 530 -17.07 -0.07 11.30
CA ALA A 530 -18.24 0.67 10.81
C ALA A 530 -19.27 -0.27 10.15
N ILE A 531 -18.81 -1.30 9.42
CA ILE A 531 -19.68 -2.33 8.83
C ILE A 531 -20.41 -3.10 9.92
N LYS A 532 -19.70 -3.54 10.98
CA LYS A 532 -20.29 -4.25 12.12
C LYS A 532 -21.29 -3.37 12.87
N ASP A 533 -20.96 -2.10 13.11
CA ASP A 533 -21.85 -1.15 13.76
C ASP A 533 -23.15 -0.95 12.93
N ARG A 534 -23.05 -0.84 11.59
CA ARG A 534 -24.21 -0.77 10.68
C ARG A 534 -25.06 -2.04 10.74
N ALA A 535 -24.43 -3.22 10.70
CA ALA A 535 -25.12 -4.49 10.79
C ALA A 535 -25.84 -4.67 12.15
N LEU A 536 -25.21 -4.25 13.24
CA LEU A 536 -25.81 -4.25 14.59
C LEU A 536 -26.97 -3.28 14.69
N ALA A 537 -26.87 -2.10 14.12
CA ALA A 537 -27.97 -1.12 14.12
C ALA A 537 -29.19 -1.62 13.35
N ALA A 538 -28.98 -2.34 12.24
CA ALA A 538 -30.06 -2.86 11.41
C ALA A 538 -30.74 -4.12 12.02
N PHE A 539 -29.97 -4.98 12.65
CA PHE A 539 -30.43 -6.30 13.08
C PHE A 539 -30.29 -6.57 14.59
N GLY A 540 -29.65 -5.67 15.36
CA GLY A 540 -29.35 -5.89 16.78
C GLY A 540 -30.58 -6.06 17.67
N ALA A 541 -31.70 -5.37 17.37
CA ALA A 541 -32.96 -5.54 18.07
C ALA A 541 -33.61 -6.93 17.85
N ALA A 542 -33.40 -7.53 16.66
CA ALA A 542 -33.91 -8.87 16.35
C ALA A 542 -33.14 -10.00 17.04
N PHE A 543 -31.99 -9.70 17.66
CA PHE A 543 -31.12 -10.68 18.33
C PHE A 543 -31.32 -10.76 19.84
N GLY A 544 -32.05 -9.79 20.44
CA GLY A 544 -32.39 -9.73 21.86
C GLY A 544 -33.74 -10.36 22.24
N GLU A 545 -34.58 -10.73 21.28
CA GLU A 545 -35.97 -11.15 21.54
C GLU A 545 -36.22 -12.69 21.56
N THR A 546 -35.19 -13.51 21.69
CA THR A 546 -35.39 -15.01 21.84
C THR A 546 -35.16 -15.50 23.27
N GLU A 547 -35.23 -14.65 24.28
CA GLU A 547 -35.44 -15.09 25.67
C GLU A 547 -36.90 -14.87 26.07
N GLY A 548 -37.77 -15.81 25.72
CA GLY A 548 -39.11 -15.78 26.27
C GLY A 548 -40.19 -16.50 25.46
N ALA A 549 -39.98 -17.74 25.03
CA ALA A 549 -41.10 -18.67 24.73
C ALA A 549 -40.66 -20.12 24.65
N ALA A 550 -41.07 -20.86 25.70
CA ALA A 550 -41.24 -22.30 25.90
C ALA A 550 -39.97 -23.12 26.12
#